data_5888f8a309d9b84955ba81a051df0dd6
#
_entry.id   5888f8a309d9b84955ba81a051df0dd6
#
_cell.length_a   1.000
_cell.length_b   1.000
_cell.length_c   1.000
_cell.angle_alpha   90.00
_cell.angle_beta   90.00
_cell.angle_gamma   90.00
#
_symmetry.space_group_name_H-M   'P 1'
#
loop_
_entity.id
_entity.type
_entity.pdbx_description
1 polymer ?
#
loop_
_entity_poly.entity_id
_entity_poly.type
_entity_poly.pdbx_seq_one_letter_code
_entity_poly.pdbx_strand_id
1 'polypeptide(L)'
;MQSVKVVFHIDEVEKWPLLLANVRNLVKVVDVTACRITVLVNAKAVIIFDQHTFNNHLFDRKVQPSHVDIIKQLTLQGVEFTVCQNSLSGSNISVESIPEYLKVVPVGVLELIQKQSEGFAYIKP
;
A
#
# COMPACT_ATOMS: atom_id res chain seq x y z
N MET A 1 -18.70 13.14 -11.95
CA MET A 1 -17.54 12.40 -11.43
C MET A 1 -17.99 11.14 -10.74
N GLN A 2 -17.33 10.02 -11.02
CA GLN A 2 -17.73 8.75 -10.42
C GLN A 2 -17.22 8.62 -9.00
N SER A 3 -18.07 8.06 -8.15
CA SER A 3 -17.68 7.67 -6.79
C SER A 3 -17.08 6.27 -6.88
N VAL A 4 -15.80 6.14 -6.55
CA VAL A 4 -15.04 4.90 -6.70
C VAL A 4 -14.72 4.32 -5.33
N LYS A 5 -14.91 3.01 -5.21
CA LYS A 5 -14.45 2.24 -4.05
C LYS A 5 -13.53 1.13 -4.57
N VAL A 6 -12.26 1.20 -4.26
CA VAL A 6 -11.28 0.25 -4.77
C VAL A 6 -10.28 -0.12 -3.69
N VAL A 7 -9.92 -1.40 -3.66
CA VAL A 7 -8.78 -1.89 -2.89
C VAL A 7 -7.75 -2.46 -3.86
N PHE A 8 -6.61 -1.79 -3.92
CA PHE A 8 -5.43 -2.30 -4.63
C PHE A 8 -4.70 -3.25 -3.68
N HIS A 9 -4.17 -4.32 -4.22
CA HIS A 9 -3.45 -5.32 -3.43
C HIS A 9 -2.04 -5.48 -3.97
N ILE A 10 -1.05 -5.38 -3.08
CA ILE A 10 0.34 -5.60 -3.43
C ILE A 10 0.97 -6.58 -2.44
N ASP A 11 1.54 -7.67 -2.96
CA ASP A 11 2.19 -8.71 -2.16
C ASP A 11 3.63 -8.98 -2.58
N GLU A 12 4.12 -8.29 -3.61
CA GLU A 12 5.49 -8.43 -4.10
C GLU A 12 6.18 -7.08 -4.13
N VAL A 13 7.40 -7.01 -3.62
CA VAL A 13 8.13 -5.75 -3.55
C VAL A 13 8.40 -5.13 -4.92
N GLU A 14 8.62 -5.96 -5.94
CA GLU A 14 8.92 -5.50 -7.30
C GLU A 14 7.75 -4.78 -7.96
N LYS A 15 6.55 -4.95 -7.42
CA LYS A 15 5.33 -4.35 -7.98
C LYS A 15 5.08 -2.93 -7.53
N TRP A 16 5.86 -2.40 -6.60
CA TRP A 16 5.63 -1.05 -6.08
C TRP A 16 5.61 0.03 -7.16
N PRO A 17 6.57 0.05 -8.12
CA PRO A 17 6.49 1.08 -9.17
C PRO A 17 5.19 1.03 -9.97
N LEU A 18 4.74 -0.17 -10.33
CA LEU A 18 3.49 -0.35 -11.10
C LEU A 18 2.28 0.03 -10.26
N LEU A 19 2.21 -0.44 -9.00
CA LEU A 19 1.11 -0.10 -8.12
C LEU A 19 0.97 1.42 -7.98
N LEU A 20 2.06 2.10 -7.67
CA LEU A 20 2.03 3.53 -7.46
C LEU A 20 1.64 4.29 -8.72
N ALA A 21 2.09 3.83 -9.89
CA ALA A 21 1.68 4.41 -11.16
C ALA A 21 0.17 4.27 -11.37
N ASN A 22 -0.40 3.10 -11.07
CA ASN A 22 -1.84 2.86 -11.20
C ASN A 22 -2.64 3.75 -10.26
N VAL A 23 -2.23 3.86 -9.00
CA VAL A 23 -2.93 4.70 -8.02
C VAL A 23 -2.85 6.18 -8.42
N ARG A 24 -1.66 6.64 -8.82
CA ARG A 24 -1.49 8.03 -9.26
C ARG A 24 -2.35 8.36 -10.48
N ASN A 25 -2.44 7.45 -11.43
CA ASN A 25 -3.27 7.65 -12.61
C ASN A 25 -4.75 7.75 -12.23
N LEU A 26 -5.19 6.93 -11.28
CA LEU A 26 -6.57 6.99 -10.82
C LEU A 26 -6.88 8.32 -10.12
N VAL A 27 -6.03 8.76 -9.20
CA VAL A 27 -6.30 10.00 -8.44
C VAL A 27 -6.30 11.24 -9.30
N LYS A 28 -5.71 11.19 -10.50
CA LYS A 28 -5.72 12.31 -11.44
C LYS A 28 -7.08 12.51 -12.10
N VAL A 29 -7.91 11.47 -12.19
CA VAL A 29 -9.14 11.50 -12.98
C VAL A 29 -10.41 11.37 -12.16
N VAL A 30 -10.30 11.16 -10.84
CA VAL A 30 -11.45 11.07 -9.95
C VAL A 30 -11.40 12.18 -8.90
N ASP A 31 -12.56 12.46 -8.30
CA ASP A 31 -12.63 13.33 -7.13
C ASP A 31 -12.33 12.46 -5.89
N VAL A 32 -11.13 12.58 -5.36
CA VAL A 32 -10.67 11.74 -4.24
C VAL A 32 -11.59 11.90 -3.02
N THR A 33 -12.17 13.08 -2.83
CA THR A 33 -13.06 13.33 -1.68
C THR A 33 -14.36 12.56 -1.78
N ALA A 34 -14.76 12.14 -2.99
CA ALA A 34 -15.98 11.35 -3.23
C ALA A 34 -15.67 9.85 -3.36
N CYS A 35 -14.40 9.46 -3.19
CA CYS A 35 -13.96 8.09 -3.42
C CYS A 35 -13.35 7.48 -2.17
N ARG A 36 -13.26 6.15 -2.16
CA ARG A 36 -12.47 5.42 -1.16
C ARG A 36 -11.44 4.59 -1.90
N ILE A 37 -10.20 5.04 -1.86
CA ILE A 37 -9.07 4.39 -2.53
C ILE A 37 -8.15 3.85 -1.45
N THR A 38 -8.03 2.52 -1.39
CA THR A 38 -7.21 1.86 -0.38
C THR A 38 -6.19 0.97 -1.06
N VAL A 39 -5.07 0.74 -0.38
CA VAL A 39 -4.02 -0.17 -0.82
C VAL A 39 -3.73 -1.12 0.32
N LEU A 40 -3.89 -2.42 0.10
CA LEU A 40 -3.54 -3.45 1.08
C LEU A 40 -2.16 -3.98 0.75
N VAL A 41 -1.25 -3.86 1.70
CA VAL A 41 0.15 -4.27 1.57
C VAL A 41 0.40 -5.47 2.45
N ASN A 42 0.78 -6.61 1.86
CA ASN A 42 1.11 -7.81 2.64
C ASN A 42 2.29 -8.56 2.03
N ALA A 43 2.63 -9.70 2.63
CA ALA A 43 3.73 -10.56 2.22
C ALA A 43 5.03 -9.74 2.06
N LYS A 44 5.81 -9.99 1.03
CA LYS A 44 7.10 -9.34 0.84
C LYS A 44 6.98 -7.86 0.48
N ALA A 45 5.81 -7.39 0.07
CA ALA A 45 5.65 -5.98 -0.25
C ALA A 45 5.87 -5.07 0.96
N VAL A 46 5.68 -5.57 2.19
CA VAL A 46 5.89 -4.77 3.41
C VAL A 46 7.34 -4.35 3.61
N ILE A 47 8.28 -5.01 2.92
CA ILE A 47 9.72 -4.73 3.05
C ILE A 47 10.06 -3.30 2.62
N ILE A 48 9.24 -2.68 1.77
CA ILE A 48 9.48 -1.28 1.38
C ILE A 48 9.54 -0.34 2.59
N PHE A 49 8.91 -0.72 3.70
CA PHE A 49 8.89 0.11 4.91
C PHE A 49 10.05 -0.21 5.87
N ASP A 50 10.91 -1.15 5.51
CA ASP A 50 12.08 -1.50 6.30
C ASP A 50 13.28 -0.68 5.83
N GLN A 51 13.60 0.40 6.53
CA GLN A 51 14.71 1.27 6.17
C GLN A 51 16.05 0.53 6.15
N HIS A 52 16.19 -0.47 7.03
CA HIS A 52 17.42 -1.28 7.07
C HIS A 52 17.63 -2.03 5.76
N THR A 53 16.55 -2.54 5.17
CA THR A 53 16.61 -3.24 3.89
C THR A 53 17.08 -2.32 2.78
N PHE A 54 16.56 -1.09 2.72
CA PHE A 54 17.02 -0.09 1.76
C PHE A 54 18.50 0.22 1.93
N ASN A 55 18.93 0.42 3.18
CA ASN A 55 20.32 0.77 3.49
C ASN A 55 21.29 -0.33 3.10
N ASN A 56 20.84 -1.57 3.10
CA ASN A 56 21.66 -2.73 2.75
C ASN A 56 21.48 -3.19 1.30
N HIS A 57 20.71 -2.43 0.49
CA HIS A 57 20.49 -2.72 -0.93
C HIS A 57 19.96 -4.13 -1.19
N LEU A 58 19.03 -4.60 -0.34
CA LEU A 58 18.45 -5.93 -0.46
C LEU A 58 17.29 -6.00 -1.45
N PHE A 59 16.93 -4.85 -2.06
CA PHE A 59 15.88 -4.77 -3.06
C PHE A 59 16.43 -4.84 -4.48
N ASP A 60 15.54 -5.18 -5.40
CA ASP A 60 15.70 -4.82 -6.81
C ASP A 60 15.84 -3.30 -6.91
N ARG A 61 16.79 -2.85 -7.75
CA ARG A 61 17.08 -1.42 -7.95
C ARG A 61 15.90 -0.62 -8.47
N LYS A 62 14.84 -1.27 -8.95
CA LYS A 62 13.62 -0.62 -9.42
C LYS A 62 12.85 0.04 -8.28
N VAL A 63 13.01 -0.45 -7.06
CA VAL A 63 12.33 0.10 -5.89
C VAL A 63 13.33 0.95 -5.12
N GLN A 64 12.99 2.23 -4.96
CA GLN A 64 13.89 3.23 -4.38
C GLN A 64 13.20 3.94 -3.21
N PRO A 65 13.98 4.60 -2.32
CA PRO A 65 13.40 5.38 -1.22
C PRO A 65 12.39 6.44 -1.69
N SER A 66 12.55 6.97 -2.91
CA SER A 66 11.60 7.93 -3.48
C SER A 66 10.19 7.35 -3.61
N HIS A 67 10.04 6.03 -3.72
CA HIS A 67 8.72 5.40 -3.76
C HIS A 67 7.99 5.55 -2.43
N VAL A 68 8.71 5.54 -1.31
CA VAL A 68 8.11 5.79 0.01
C VAL A 68 7.58 7.23 0.09
N ASP A 69 8.28 8.18 -0.52
CA ASP A 69 7.82 9.58 -0.58
C ASP A 69 6.51 9.68 -1.36
N ILE A 70 6.38 8.93 -2.45
CA ILE A 70 5.14 8.90 -3.23
C ILE A 70 3.99 8.34 -2.40
N ILE A 71 4.24 7.28 -1.63
CA ILE A 71 3.23 6.70 -0.73
C ILE A 71 2.75 7.77 0.25
N LYS A 72 3.67 8.51 0.86
CA LYS A 72 3.32 9.58 1.80
C LYS A 72 2.47 10.64 1.13
N GLN A 73 2.85 11.08 -0.07
CA GLN A 73 2.10 12.09 -0.81
C GLN A 73 0.68 11.61 -1.14
N LEU A 74 0.53 10.36 -1.56
CA LEU A 74 -0.79 9.78 -1.84
C LEU A 74 -1.64 9.70 -0.58
N THR A 75 -1.03 9.39 0.56
CA THR A 75 -1.74 9.40 1.84
C THR A 75 -2.28 10.78 2.17
N LEU A 76 -1.49 11.82 1.92
CA LEU A 76 -1.92 13.21 2.12
C LEU A 76 -3.07 13.60 1.18
N GLN A 77 -3.20 12.93 0.04
CA GLN A 77 -4.28 13.14 -0.92
C GLN A 77 -5.54 12.35 -0.59
N GLY A 78 -5.49 11.48 0.42
CA GLY A 78 -6.65 10.71 0.86
C GLY A 78 -6.63 9.23 0.53
N VAL A 79 -5.54 8.72 -0.04
CA VAL A 79 -5.38 7.28 -0.28
C VAL A 79 -4.97 6.61 1.03
N GLU A 80 -5.67 5.53 1.42
CA GLU A 80 -5.36 4.80 2.65
C GLU A 80 -4.47 3.61 2.35
N PHE A 81 -3.28 3.58 2.93
CA PHE A 81 -2.38 2.43 2.84
C PHE A 81 -2.51 1.60 4.12
N THR A 82 -2.89 0.34 3.97
CA THR A 82 -3.12 -0.59 5.07
C THR A 82 -2.10 -1.72 5.00
N VAL A 83 -1.42 -1.97 6.11
CA VAL A 83 -0.32 -2.93 6.18
C VAL A 83 -0.69 -4.11 7.05
N CYS A 84 -0.40 -5.31 6.59
CA CYS A 84 -0.67 -6.55 7.32
C CYS A 84 0.36 -6.75 8.43
N GLN A 85 -0.09 -6.73 9.68
CA GLN A 85 0.79 -6.94 10.84
C GLN A 85 1.46 -8.31 10.80
N ASN A 86 0.74 -9.33 10.39
CA ASN A 86 1.30 -10.67 10.29
C ASN A 86 2.48 -10.73 9.30
N SER A 87 2.37 -9.98 8.19
CA SER A 87 3.47 -9.89 7.21
C SER A 87 4.66 -9.11 7.76
N LEU A 88 4.41 -8.04 8.52
CA LEU A 88 5.49 -7.29 9.18
C LEU A 88 6.25 -8.22 10.12
N SER A 89 5.55 -8.98 10.96
CA SER A 89 6.17 -9.92 11.89
C SER A 89 6.99 -10.98 11.14
N GLY A 90 6.48 -11.49 10.04
CA GLY A 90 7.18 -12.47 9.22
C GLY A 90 8.46 -11.94 8.58
N SER A 91 8.59 -10.62 8.43
CA SER A 91 9.79 -9.96 7.91
C SER A 91 10.62 -9.29 8.99
N ASN A 92 10.30 -9.53 10.27
CA ASN A 92 10.99 -8.94 11.42
C ASN A 92 10.96 -7.41 11.41
N ILE A 93 9.85 -6.83 10.96
CA ILE A 93 9.66 -5.39 10.94
C ILE A 93 8.74 -5.01 12.10
N SER A 94 9.23 -4.15 12.99
CA SER A 94 8.45 -3.67 14.12
C SER A 94 7.40 -2.66 13.67
N VAL A 95 6.19 -2.75 14.22
CA VAL A 95 5.11 -1.78 13.93
C VAL A 95 5.56 -0.36 14.28
N GLU A 96 6.36 -0.21 15.33
CA GLU A 96 6.83 1.10 15.78
C GLU A 96 7.83 1.73 14.80
N SER A 97 8.44 0.92 13.92
CA SER A 97 9.46 1.41 12.99
C SER A 97 8.91 1.91 11.65
N ILE A 98 7.64 1.62 11.35
CA ILE A 98 7.05 2.04 10.07
C ILE A 98 6.40 3.42 10.21
N PRO A 99 6.18 4.12 9.08
CA PRO A 99 5.54 5.44 9.12
C PRO A 99 4.16 5.42 9.80
N GLU A 100 3.89 6.47 10.59
CA GLU A 100 2.65 6.57 11.36
C GLU A 100 1.41 6.78 10.51
N TYR A 101 1.57 7.28 9.28
CA TYR A 101 0.42 7.49 8.39
C TYR A 101 -0.13 6.18 7.81
N LEU A 102 0.54 5.07 8.02
CA LEU A 102 0.05 3.76 7.59
C LEU A 102 -0.94 3.20 8.60
N LYS A 103 -2.00 2.59 8.11
CA LYS A 103 -2.92 1.84 8.94
C LYS A 103 -2.44 0.40 9.04
N VAL A 104 -2.44 -0.18 10.23
CA VAL A 104 -2.04 -1.57 10.45
C VAL A 104 -3.26 -2.40 10.78
N VAL A 105 -3.40 -3.55 10.11
CA VAL A 105 -4.46 -4.53 10.40
C VAL A 105 -3.82 -5.87 10.74
N PRO A 106 -4.47 -6.69 11.60
CA PRO A 106 -3.87 -7.96 12.03
C PRO A 106 -3.62 -8.94 10.86
N VAL A 107 -4.58 -9.09 9.97
CA VAL A 107 -4.52 -10.06 8.86
C VAL A 107 -5.01 -9.38 7.59
N GLY A 108 -4.11 -9.24 6.61
CA GLY A 108 -4.43 -8.56 5.36
C GLY A 108 -5.52 -9.25 4.54
N VAL A 109 -5.53 -10.58 4.53
CA VAL A 109 -6.55 -11.33 3.78
C VAL A 109 -7.95 -11.02 4.30
N LEU A 110 -8.11 -10.89 5.62
CA LEU A 110 -9.41 -10.52 6.18
C LEU A 110 -9.83 -9.12 5.73
N GLU A 111 -8.90 -8.19 5.71
CA GLU A 111 -9.16 -6.83 5.23
C GLU A 111 -9.65 -6.84 3.77
N LEU A 112 -9.03 -7.66 2.91
CA LEU A 112 -9.46 -7.81 1.52
C LEU A 112 -10.87 -8.37 1.41
N ILE A 113 -11.20 -9.37 2.24
CA ILE A 113 -12.53 -9.95 2.27
C ILE A 113 -13.57 -8.90 2.68
N GLN A 114 -13.28 -8.16 3.75
CA GLN A 114 -14.19 -7.14 4.27
C GLN A 114 -14.42 -6.01 3.25
N LYS A 115 -13.36 -5.54 2.60
CA LYS A 115 -13.48 -4.49 1.59
C LYS A 115 -14.35 -4.95 0.42
N GLN A 116 -14.13 -6.16 -0.07
CA GLN A 116 -14.94 -6.69 -1.18
C GLN A 116 -16.40 -6.87 -0.78
N SER A 117 -16.66 -7.31 0.47
CA SER A 117 -18.04 -7.44 0.94
C SER A 117 -18.73 -6.07 1.09
N GLU A 118 -17.97 -4.99 1.23
CA GLU A 118 -18.49 -3.62 1.27
C GLU A 118 -18.62 -2.99 -0.12
N GLY A 119 -18.37 -3.76 -1.17
CA GLY A 119 -18.53 -3.29 -2.54
C GLY A 119 -17.29 -2.67 -3.18
N PHE A 120 -16.11 -2.84 -2.57
CA PHE A 120 -14.86 -2.37 -3.19
C PHE A 120 -14.47 -3.27 -4.36
N ALA A 121 -14.08 -2.65 -5.47
CA ALA A 121 -13.43 -3.39 -6.54
C ALA A 121 -12.04 -3.82 -6.08
N TYR A 122 -11.63 -5.02 -6.46
CA TYR A 122 -10.32 -5.56 -6.12
C TYR A 122 -9.42 -5.49 -7.35
N ILE A 123 -8.27 -4.82 -7.21
CA ILE A 123 -7.29 -4.67 -8.29
C ILE A 123 -5.93 -5.16 -7.78
N LYS A 124 -5.36 -6.12 -8.49
CA LYS A 124 -3.99 -6.59 -8.21
C LYS A 124 -3.11 -6.30 -9.43
N PRO A 125 -2.29 -5.26 -9.36
CA PRO A 125 -1.41 -4.88 -10.46
C PRO A 125 -0.36 -5.93 -10.81
#